data_f9a88bb836182d324d89bd94d453930e
#
_entry.id   f9a88bb836182d324d89bd94d453930e
#
_cell.length_a   1.000
_cell.length_b   1.000
_cell.length_c   1.000
_cell.angle_alpha   90.00
_cell.angle_beta   90.00
_cell.angle_gamma   90.00
#
_symmetry.space_group_name_H-M   'P 1'
#
loop_
_entity.id
_entity.type
_entity.pdbx_description
1 polymer ?
#
loop_
_entity_poly.entity_id
_entity_poly.type
_entity_poly.pdbx_seq_one_letter_code
_entity_poly.pdbx_strand_id
1 'polypeptide(L)'
;RRVLFRSLGQARTIIWDLLHELGRPVIKSSHVNNLEITLINGKKILVRGADNPDSLRGVSLTYLVLDECAFIKQDVWEKILRAALSDRKGRALFISTPSGRNWFYEVFKLGQKETDEEGYDEEWKSWHFTTQDNETIDPKEIEAAKRTLSSFAFKQEYLSSFDNAGADVFKEEWLKYDTEPSYGSYVIAIDLAGFEQVAKNAGASKKKLDESSIAIVKVEDNGDWWVKDIVHGRWDIRETASR
;
A
#
# COMPACT_ATOMS: atom_id res chain seq x y z
N ARG A 1 -22.92 -6.59 -1.01
CA ARG A 1 -21.58 -6.72 -0.43
C ARG A 1 -20.59 -7.05 -1.54
N ARG A 2 -19.40 -6.50 -1.48
CA ARG A 2 -18.30 -6.86 -2.38
C ARG A 2 -17.06 -7.21 -1.59
N VAL A 3 -16.34 -8.20 -2.09
CA VAL A 3 -14.98 -8.54 -1.65
C VAL A 3 -14.06 -8.25 -2.85
N LEU A 4 -13.06 -7.43 -2.64
CA LEU A 4 -12.09 -7.04 -3.64
C LEU A 4 -10.72 -7.61 -3.29
N PHE A 5 -10.09 -8.21 -4.29
CA PHE A 5 -8.73 -8.71 -4.25
C PHE A 5 -7.85 -7.93 -5.22
N ARG A 6 -6.54 -8.05 -5.09
CA ARG A 6 -5.60 -7.49 -6.04
C ARG A 6 -5.87 -7.99 -7.47
N SER A 7 -6.21 -9.27 -7.63
CA SER A 7 -6.59 -9.84 -8.93
C SER A 7 -7.79 -10.80 -8.81
N LEU A 8 -8.52 -10.95 -9.92
CA LEU A 8 -9.68 -11.87 -9.99
C LEU A 8 -9.27 -13.35 -9.84
N GLY A 9 -8.08 -13.72 -10.32
CA GLY A 9 -7.53 -15.06 -10.16
C GLY A 9 -7.32 -15.44 -8.70
N GLN A 10 -6.70 -14.56 -7.91
CA GLN A 10 -6.52 -14.77 -6.48
C GLN A 10 -7.87 -14.87 -5.76
N ALA A 11 -8.79 -13.97 -6.08
CA ALA A 11 -10.13 -13.98 -5.52
C ALA A 11 -10.84 -15.33 -5.71
N ARG A 12 -10.74 -15.91 -6.91
CA ARG A 12 -11.36 -17.19 -7.23
C ARG A 12 -10.77 -18.33 -6.43
N THR A 13 -9.45 -18.40 -6.35
CA THR A 13 -8.76 -19.52 -5.71
C THR A 13 -8.86 -19.48 -4.18
N ILE A 14 -8.83 -18.30 -3.58
CA ILE A 14 -8.72 -18.16 -2.12
C ILE A 14 -10.09 -18.12 -1.45
N ILE A 15 -11.05 -17.35 -1.96
CA ILE A 15 -12.25 -17.01 -1.21
C ILE A 15 -13.54 -17.69 -1.72
N TRP A 16 -13.58 -18.09 -3.00
CA TRP A 16 -14.83 -18.56 -3.61
C TRP A 16 -15.40 -19.81 -2.94
N ASP A 17 -14.55 -20.81 -2.72
CA ASP A 17 -14.94 -22.06 -2.09
C ASP A 17 -15.30 -21.86 -0.61
N LEU A 18 -14.52 -21.04 0.08
CA LEU A 18 -14.76 -20.68 1.49
C LEU A 18 -16.10 -19.94 1.66
N LEU A 19 -16.45 -19.03 0.74
CA LEU A 19 -17.76 -18.37 0.76
C LEU A 19 -18.91 -19.34 0.56
N HIS A 20 -18.74 -20.39 -0.25
CA HIS A 20 -19.76 -21.43 -0.44
C HIS A 20 -19.85 -22.34 0.79
N GLU A 21 -18.74 -22.72 1.36
CA GLU A 21 -18.72 -23.55 2.56
C GLU A 21 -19.41 -22.85 3.74
N LEU A 22 -18.95 -21.65 4.06
CA LEU A 22 -19.48 -20.88 5.21
C LEU A 22 -20.88 -20.32 4.95
N GLY A 23 -21.18 -19.96 3.69
CA GLY A 23 -22.43 -19.35 3.29
C GLY A 23 -23.54 -20.34 2.95
N ARG A 24 -23.25 -21.65 2.92
CA ARG A 24 -24.17 -22.72 2.47
C ARG A 24 -25.61 -22.58 2.96
N PRO A 25 -25.86 -22.30 4.26
CA PRO A 25 -27.23 -22.19 4.78
C PRO A 25 -28.04 -21.01 4.26
N VAL A 26 -27.36 -19.97 3.71
CA VAL A 26 -27.98 -18.70 3.31
C VAL A 26 -27.82 -18.39 1.83
N ILE A 27 -27.19 -19.26 1.06
CA ILE A 27 -27.03 -19.10 -0.39
C ILE A 27 -28.31 -19.58 -1.09
N LYS A 28 -28.90 -18.70 -1.91
CA LYS A 28 -30.01 -19.03 -2.80
C LYS A 28 -29.51 -19.55 -4.14
N SER A 29 -28.52 -18.89 -4.74
CA SER A 29 -27.91 -19.26 -6.02
C SER A 29 -26.52 -18.66 -6.16
N SER A 30 -25.70 -19.22 -7.03
CA SER A 30 -24.38 -18.70 -7.34
C SER A 30 -24.06 -18.81 -8.84
N HIS A 31 -23.24 -17.88 -9.33
CA HIS A 31 -22.73 -17.84 -10.70
C HIS A 31 -21.20 -17.83 -10.67
N VAL A 32 -20.60 -18.97 -10.98
CA VAL A 32 -19.13 -19.17 -10.91
C VAL A 32 -18.37 -18.25 -11.88
N ASN A 33 -18.90 -18.05 -13.10
CA ASN A 33 -18.22 -17.20 -14.10
C ASN A 33 -18.16 -15.73 -13.66
N ASN A 34 -19.23 -15.26 -13.02
CA ASN A 34 -19.33 -13.89 -12.55
C ASN A 34 -18.88 -13.71 -11.11
N LEU A 35 -18.47 -14.78 -10.42
CA LEU A 35 -18.17 -14.80 -9.00
C LEU A 35 -19.22 -14.02 -8.18
N GLU A 36 -20.48 -14.39 -8.38
CA GLU A 36 -21.65 -13.76 -7.77
C GLU A 36 -22.44 -14.78 -6.97
N ILE A 37 -22.76 -14.47 -5.73
CA ILE A 37 -23.61 -15.26 -4.83
C ILE A 37 -24.84 -14.43 -4.51
N THR A 38 -26.03 -15.00 -4.72
CA THR A 38 -27.29 -14.42 -4.28
C THR A 38 -27.74 -15.12 -3.02
N LEU A 39 -28.01 -14.35 -1.97
CA LEU A 39 -28.49 -14.84 -0.69
C LEU A 39 -30.01 -15.00 -0.66
N ILE A 40 -30.54 -15.79 0.28
CA ILE A 40 -31.99 -16.03 0.46
C ILE A 40 -32.79 -14.74 0.68
N ASN A 41 -32.18 -13.70 1.26
CA ASN A 41 -32.78 -12.39 1.45
C ASN A 41 -32.67 -11.45 0.24
N GLY A 42 -32.27 -11.97 -0.93
CA GLY A 42 -32.08 -11.23 -2.18
C GLY A 42 -30.82 -10.37 -2.28
N LYS A 43 -30.02 -10.27 -1.21
CA LYS A 43 -28.76 -9.55 -1.27
C LYS A 43 -27.71 -10.34 -2.04
N LYS A 44 -26.76 -9.63 -2.65
CA LYS A 44 -25.71 -10.25 -3.46
C LYS A 44 -24.33 -10.05 -2.80
N ILE A 45 -23.49 -11.06 -2.92
CA ILE A 45 -22.05 -10.99 -2.67
C ILE A 45 -21.37 -11.06 -4.03
N LEU A 46 -20.49 -10.12 -4.31
CA LEU A 46 -19.74 -10.04 -5.56
C LEU A 46 -18.24 -10.08 -5.21
N VAL A 47 -17.54 -11.01 -5.84
CA VAL A 47 -16.08 -11.10 -5.71
C VAL A 47 -15.46 -10.52 -6.97
N ARG A 48 -14.53 -9.58 -6.84
CA ARG A 48 -13.95 -8.83 -7.96
C ARG A 48 -12.46 -8.66 -7.77
N GLY A 49 -11.72 -8.43 -8.86
CA GLY A 49 -10.33 -7.98 -8.86
C GLY A 49 -10.27 -6.46 -8.99
N ALA A 50 -9.26 -5.85 -8.38
CA ALA A 50 -8.96 -4.42 -8.52
C ALA A 50 -8.09 -4.11 -9.75
N ASP A 51 -7.67 -5.12 -10.47
CA ASP A 51 -6.90 -5.04 -11.73
C ASP A 51 -7.69 -4.41 -12.88
N ASN A 52 -9.03 -4.48 -12.83
CA ASN A 52 -9.92 -3.80 -13.77
C ASN A 52 -10.85 -2.81 -13.03
N PRO A 53 -10.37 -1.59 -12.71
CA PRO A 53 -11.10 -0.61 -11.92
C PRO A 53 -12.43 -0.16 -12.55
N ASP A 54 -12.51 -0.10 -13.88
CA ASP A 54 -13.72 0.35 -14.56
C ASP A 54 -14.90 -0.62 -14.38
N SER A 55 -14.63 -1.92 -14.20
CA SER A 55 -15.65 -2.91 -13.85
C SER A 55 -16.31 -2.69 -12.49
N LEU A 56 -15.73 -1.83 -11.67
CA LEU A 56 -16.19 -1.51 -10.32
C LEU A 56 -17.11 -0.29 -10.27
N ARG A 57 -17.24 0.46 -11.38
CA ARG A 57 -18.07 1.65 -11.49
C ARG A 57 -19.57 1.30 -11.58
N GLY A 58 -20.41 2.29 -11.29
CA GLY A 58 -21.86 2.20 -11.48
C GLY A 58 -22.59 1.29 -10.50
N VAL A 59 -22.01 1.00 -9.34
CA VAL A 59 -22.64 0.17 -8.32
C VAL A 59 -22.74 0.90 -7.00
N SER A 60 -23.85 0.65 -6.28
CA SER A 60 -24.03 1.12 -4.90
C SER A 60 -23.72 -0.02 -3.93
N LEU A 61 -22.83 0.25 -2.96
CA LEU A 61 -22.34 -0.75 -2.00
C LEU A 61 -22.87 -0.46 -0.59
N THR A 62 -23.36 -1.49 0.07
CA THR A 62 -23.69 -1.42 1.51
C THR A 62 -22.55 -1.91 2.39
N TYR A 63 -21.68 -2.76 1.84
CA TYR A 63 -20.49 -3.26 2.53
C TYR A 63 -19.43 -3.65 1.52
N LEU A 64 -18.20 -3.30 1.83
CA LEU A 64 -17.03 -3.57 1.00
C LEU A 64 -15.95 -4.22 1.88
N VAL A 65 -15.29 -5.22 1.36
CA VAL A 65 -14.04 -5.75 1.93
C VAL A 65 -12.97 -5.57 0.87
N LEU A 66 -11.87 -4.93 1.22
CA LEU A 66 -10.66 -4.84 0.41
C LEU A 66 -9.61 -5.71 1.06
N ASP A 67 -9.26 -6.78 0.39
CA ASP A 67 -8.18 -7.67 0.80
C ASP A 67 -6.90 -7.32 0.03
N GLU A 68 -5.75 -7.44 0.69
CA GLU A 68 -4.45 -6.99 0.16
C GLU A 68 -4.46 -5.52 -0.29
N CYS A 69 -5.18 -4.66 0.45
CA CYS A 69 -5.46 -3.30 0.01
C CYS A 69 -4.22 -2.41 -0.11
N ALA A 70 -3.15 -2.66 0.65
CA ALA A 70 -1.88 -1.95 0.52
C ALA A 70 -1.27 -2.07 -0.89
N PHE A 71 -1.63 -3.12 -1.64
CA PHE A 71 -1.16 -3.38 -3.00
C PHE A 71 -2.16 -2.97 -4.09
N ILE A 72 -3.32 -2.44 -3.70
CA ILE A 72 -4.31 -1.87 -4.62
C ILE A 72 -3.95 -0.39 -4.87
N LYS A 73 -4.15 0.09 -6.10
CA LYS A 73 -3.90 1.50 -6.42
C LYS A 73 -4.85 2.41 -5.63
N GLN A 74 -4.33 3.48 -5.04
CA GLN A 74 -5.08 4.48 -4.29
C GLN A 74 -6.29 5.03 -5.05
N ASP A 75 -6.12 5.32 -6.34
CA ASP A 75 -7.18 5.81 -7.23
C ASP A 75 -8.44 4.93 -7.26
N VAL A 76 -8.28 3.62 -7.08
CA VAL A 76 -9.41 2.68 -7.03
C VAL A 76 -10.28 2.96 -5.80
N TRP A 77 -9.64 3.20 -4.67
CA TRP A 77 -10.34 3.59 -3.44
C TRP A 77 -10.98 4.96 -3.58
N GLU A 78 -10.20 5.98 -3.88
CA GLU A 78 -10.64 7.37 -3.84
C GLU A 78 -11.67 7.72 -4.90
N LYS A 79 -11.44 7.27 -6.15
CA LYS A 79 -12.24 7.71 -7.31
C LYS A 79 -13.44 6.81 -7.61
N ILE A 80 -13.44 5.57 -7.07
CA ILE A 80 -14.46 4.57 -7.45
C ILE A 80 -15.20 4.04 -6.22
N LEU A 81 -14.46 3.40 -5.28
CA LEU A 81 -15.09 2.63 -4.23
C LEU A 81 -15.70 3.52 -3.12
N ARG A 82 -15.03 4.62 -2.78
CA ARG A 82 -15.54 5.59 -1.80
C ARG A 82 -16.87 6.19 -2.26
N ALA A 83 -16.99 6.54 -3.56
CA ALA A 83 -18.22 7.04 -4.13
C ALA A 83 -19.33 5.96 -4.12
N ALA A 84 -19.01 4.70 -4.46
CA ALA A 84 -19.96 3.60 -4.46
C ALA A 84 -20.55 3.29 -3.07
N LEU A 85 -19.83 3.60 -2.00
CA LEU A 85 -20.31 3.46 -0.62
C LEU A 85 -21.21 4.63 -0.18
N SER A 86 -20.99 5.83 -0.72
CA SER A 86 -21.68 7.05 -0.28
C SER A 86 -23.19 6.99 -0.49
N ASP A 87 -23.66 6.43 -1.60
CA ASP A 87 -25.08 6.31 -1.93
C ASP A 87 -25.91 5.59 -0.86
N ARG A 88 -25.29 4.64 -0.16
CA ARG A 88 -25.98 3.78 0.81
C ARG A 88 -25.45 3.92 2.23
N LYS A 89 -24.61 4.93 2.50
CA LYS A 89 -23.88 5.04 3.75
C LYS A 89 -23.22 3.72 4.13
N GLY A 90 -22.59 3.08 3.12
CA GLY A 90 -21.99 1.77 3.24
C GLY A 90 -20.74 1.80 4.10
N ARG A 91 -20.33 0.61 4.58
CA ARG A 91 -19.14 0.43 5.40
C ARG A 91 -18.06 -0.30 4.61
N ALA A 92 -16.80 -0.03 4.94
CA ALA A 92 -15.66 -0.72 4.37
C ALA A 92 -14.81 -1.39 5.46
N LEU A 93 -14.21 -2.53 5.10
CA LEU A 93 -13.17 -3.21 5.86
C LEU A 93 -11.94 -3.32 4.96
N PHE A 94 -10.82 -2.83 5.43
CA PHE A 94 -9.52 -2.88 4.77
C PHE A 94 -8.66 -3.91 5.49
N ILE A 95 -8.13 -4.87 4.75
CA ILE A 95 -7.27 -5.94 5.27
C ILE A 95 -6.02 -5.98 4.42
N SER A 96 -4.85 -5.97 5.02
CA SER A 96 -3.59 -6.12 4.30
C SER A 96 -2.41 -6.33 5.24
N THR A 97 -1.38 -6.99 4.75
CA THR A 97 -0.02 -6.77 5.22
C THR A 97 0.40 -5.35 4.82
N PRO A 98 1.09 -4.61 5.66
CA PRO A 98 1.64 -3.30 5.30
C PRO A 98 2.58 -3.36 4.10
N SER A 99 2.69 -2.26 3.36
CA SER A 99 3.66 -2.10 2.27
C SER A 99 4.27 -0.70 2.36
N GLY A 100 5.10 -0.48 3.38
CA GLY A 100 5.59 0.82 3.75
C GLY A 100 4.47 1.80 4.14
N ARG A 101 4.80 3.08 4.23
CA ARG A 101 3.86 4.16 4.57
C ARG A 101 3.15 4.67 3.31
N ASN A 102 2.35 3.81 2.66
CA ASN A 102 1.54 4.17 1.50
C ASN A 102 0.14 4.66 1.90
N TRP A 103 -0.78 4.79 0.96
CA TRP A 103 -2.15 5.26 1.21
C TRP A 103 -2.92 4.41 2.24
N PHE A 104 -2.59 3.11 2.37
CA PHE A 104 -3.20 2.24 3.39
C PHE A 104 -2.75 2.64 4.80
N TYR A 105 -1.50 3.09 4.97
CA TYR A 105 -1.03 3.65 6.24
C TYR A 105 -1.81 4.91 6.63
N GLU A 106 -2.10 5.80 5.66
CA GLU A 106 -2.90 6.99 5.93
C GLU A 106 -4.32 6.63 6.41
N VAL A 107 -4.94 5.62 5.77
CA VAL A 107 -6.24 5.09 6.20
C VAL A 107 -6.16 4.43 7.57
N PHE A 108 -5.07 3.72 7.87
CA PHE A 108 -4.85 3.10 9.17
C PHE A 108 -4.77 4.14 10.30
N LYS A 109 -4.09 5.26 10.07
CA LYS A 109 -3.98 6.35 11.05
C LYS A 109 -5.34 6.94 11.45
N LEU A 110 -6.30 7.04 10.53
CA LEU A 110 -7.63 7.58 10.82
C LEU A 110 -8.32 6.89 11.99
N GLY A 111 -8.07 5.61 12.19
CA GLY A 111 -8.67 4.82 13.27
C GLY A 111 -7.81 4.68 14.53
N GLN A 112 -6.65 5.34 14.60
CA GLN A 112 -5.74 5.29 15.74
C GLN A 112 -6.04 6.44 16.72
N LYS A 113 -6.75 6.12 17.80
CA LYS A 113 -7.19 7.09 18.82
C LYS A 113 -6.06 7.58 19.75
N GLU A 114 -4.97 6.82 19.85
CA GLU A 114 -3.90 7.05 20.83
C GLU A 114 -2.82 8.02 20.34
N THR A 115 -2.87 8.43 19.09
CA THR A 115 -1.99 9.45 18.55
C THR A 115 -2.71 10.78 18.67
N ASP A 116 -2.18 11.71 19.48
CA ASP A 116 -2.54 13.14 19.46
C ASP A 116 -2.21 13.79 18.10
N GLU A 117 -1.95 12.98 17.09
CA GLU A 117 -1.62 13.40 15.75
C GLU A 117 -2.87 13.78 14.96
N GLU A 118 -2.74 14.81 14.15
CA GLU A 118 -3.73 15.20 13.15
C GLU A 118 -4.15 13.99 12.31
N GLY A 119 -5.44 13.66 12.29
CA GLY A 119 -5.99 12.65 11.39
C GLY A 119 -6.91 11.60 11.99
N TYR A 120 -7.11 11.58 13.32
CA TYR A 120 -8.10 10.67 13.91
C TYR A 120 -9.53 11.04 13.51
N ASP A 121 -10.31 10.05 13.13
CA ASP A 121 -11.73 10.18 12.77
C ASP A 121 -12.55 9.12 13.52
N GLU A 122 -13.56 9.55 14.27
CA GLU A 122 -14.43 8.68 15.09
C GLU A 122 -15.20 7.62 14.27
N GLU A 123 -15.41 7.86 12.98
CA GLU A 123 -16.03 6.88 12.08
C GLU A 123 -15.10 5.72 11.69
N TRP A 124 -13.82 5.82 12.03
CA TRP A 124 -12.79 4.83 11.71
C TRP A 124 -12.33 4.08 12.94
N LYS A 125 -11.94 2.83 12.72
CA LYS A 125 -11.29 2.00 13.73
C LYS A 125 -10.25 1.11 13.08
N SER A 126 -9.05 1.12 13.64
CA SER A 126 -7.93 0.32 13.15
C SER A 126 -7.48 -0.69 14.20
N TRP A 127 -7.05 -1.83 13.71
CA TRP A 127 -6.49 -2.91 14.52
C TRP A 127 -5.16 -3.33 13.90
N HIS A 128 -4.23 -3.67 14.75
CA HIS A 128 -2.93 -4.19 14.37
C HIS A 128 -2.74 -5.57 14.98
N PHE A 129 -2.38 -6.53 14.15
CA PHE A 129 -2.09 -7.90 14.54
C PHE A 129 -0.77 -8.33 13.94
N THR A 130 -0.02 -9.13 14.70
CA THR A 130 1.24 -9.74 14.27
C THR A 130 1.05 -11.24 14.08
N THR A 131 2.02 -11.91 13.45
CA THR A 131 2.02 -13.37 13.36
C THR A 131 2.06 -14.03 14.75
N GLN A 132 2.60 -13.35 15.75
CA GLN A 132 2.65 -13.86 17.14
C GLN A 132 1.28 -13.91 17.80
N ASP A 133 0.31 -13.11 17.33
CA ASP A 133 -1.07 -13.12 17.85
C ASP A 133 -1.86 -14.33 17.33
N ASN A 134 -1.30 -15.11 16.41
CA ASN A 134 -1.92 -16.31 15.87
C ASN A 134 -1.42 -17.56 16.61
N GLU A 135 -2.21 -18.03 17.56
CA GLU A 135 -1.92 -19.20 18.40
C GLU A 135 -1.74 -20.52 17.61
N THR A 136 -2.14 -20.55 16.33
CA THR A 136 -2.01 -21.76 15.50
C THR A 136 -0.62 -21.91 14.87
N ILE A 137 0.21 -20.87 14.90
CA ILE A 137 1.56 -20.87 14.31
C ILE A 137 2.56 -21.27 15.38
N ASP A 138 3.37 -22.30 15.08
CA ASP A 138 4.46 -22.72 15.98
C ASP A 138 5.47 -21.56 16.15
N PRO A 139 5.77 -21.14 17.38
CA PRO A 139 6.80 -20.14 17.64
C PRO A 139 8.16 -20.43 17.01
N LYS A 140 8.49 -21.71 16.81
CA LYS A 140 9.74 -22.12 16.15
C LYS A 140 9.79 -21.68 14.69
N GLU A 141 8.65 -21.67 14.00
CA GLU A 141 8.56 -21.18 12.62
C GLU A 141 8.82 -19.66 12.56
N ILE A 142 8.32 -18.90 13.53
CA ILE A 142 8.57 -17.46 13.63
C ILE A 142 10.06 -17.19 13.86
N GLU A 143 10.69 -17.93 14.75
CA GLU A 143 12.13 -17.82 15.01
C GLU A 143 12.99 -18.29 13.79
N ALA A 144 12.54 -19.27 13.05
CA ALA A 144 13.20 -19.70 11.81
C ALA A 144 13.10 -18.60 10.74
N ALA A 145 11.93 -18.00 10.56
CA ALA A 145 11.72 -16.89 9.64
C ALA A 145 12.58 -15.68 10.02
N LYS A 146 12.67 -15.33 11.30
CA LYS A 146 13.51 -14.24 11.80
C LYS A 146 15.00 -14.41 11.46
N ARG A 147 15.48 -15.65 11.41
CA ARG A 147 16.88 -15.95 11.05
C ARG A 147 17.14 -15.95 9.54
N THR A 148 16.13 -16.21 8.73
CA THR A 148 16.28 -16.43 7.28
C THR A 148 15.86 -15.23 6.45
N LEU A 149 14.97 -14.37 6.96
CA LEU A 149 14.51 -13.19 6.27
C LEU A 149 15.39 -11.98 6.62
N SER A 150 15.40 -10.98 5.72
CA SER A 150 15.92 -9.67 6.07
C SER A 150 15.11 -9.06 7.22
N SER A 151 15.73 -8.19 8.03
CA SER A 151 15.05 -7.47 9.12
C SER A 151 13.79 -6.76 8.64
N PHE A 152 13.88 -6.09 7.48
CA PHE A 152 12.75 -5.41 6.86
C PHE A 152 11.61 -6.38 6.50
N ALA A 153 11.92 -7.48 5.78
CA ALA A 153 10.90 -8.45 5.39
C ALA A 153 10.24 -9.10 6.61
N PHE A 154 11.02 -9.42 7.64
CA PHE A 154 10.47 -9.96 8.87
C PHE A 154 9.54 -8.96 9.59
N LYS A 155 9.96 -7.71 9.71
CA LYS A 155 9.12 -6.66 10.30
C LYS A 155 7.82 -6.47 9.52
N GLN A 156 7.89 -6.39 8.19
CA GLN A 156 6.70 -6.20 7.35
C GLN A 156 5.74 -7.39 7.42
N GLU A 157 6.23 -8.61 7.18
CA GLU A 157 5.36 -9.78 6.98
C GLU A 157 4.94 -10.44 8.30
N TYR A 158 5.78 -10.41 9.34
CA TYR A 158 5.52 -11.09 10.61
C TYR A 158 5.09 -10.14 11.73
N LEU A 159 5.56 -8.89 11.71
CA LEU A 159 5.22 -7.89 12.73
C LEU A 159 4.25 -6.83 12.20
N SER A 160 3.80 -6.95 10.94
CA SER A 160 2.88 -6.01 10.29
C SER A 160 3.34 -4.54 10.39
N SER A 161 4.68 -4.31 10.31
CA SER A 161 5.25 -2.97 10.42
C SER A 161 5.03 -2.17 9.15
N PHE A 162 4.71 -0.90 9.31
CA PHE A 162 4.63 0.08 8.23
C PHE A 162 5.99 0.75 7.93
N ASP A 163 7.08 0.28 8.51
CA ASP A 163 8.40 0.83 8.22
C ASP A 163 8.72 0.73 6.73
N ASN A 164 9.42 1.73 6.21
CA ASN A 164 9.90 1.69 4.83
C ASN A 164 11.17 0.83 4.71
N ALA A 165 11.38 0.24 3.53
CA ALA A 165 12.66 -0.34 3.19
C ALA A 165 13.73 0.75 3.30
N GLY A 166 14.73 0.54 4.17
CA GLY A 166 15.75 1.56 4.44
C GLY A 166 15.57 2.35 5.75
N ALA A 167 14.44 2.22 6.44
CA ALA A 167 14.27 2.79 7.79
C ALA A 167 15.34 2.28 8.79
N ASP A 168 15.92 1.11 8.51
CA ASP A 168 17.07 0.61 9.31
C ASP A 168 18.41 1.28 8.93
N VAL A 169 18.47 1.97 7.77
CA VAL A 169 19.69 2.68 7.31
C VAL A 169 19.70 4.12 7.79
N PHE A 170 18.53 4.80 7.74
CA PHE A 170 18.37 6.16 8.24
C PHE A 170 17.20 6.20 9.20
N LYS A 171 17.47 6.47 10.47
CA LYS A 171 16.45 6.66 11.49
C LYS A 171 16.03 8.13 11.53
N GLU A 172 14.73 8.39 11.62
CA GLU A 172 14.20 9.74 11.71
C GLU A 172 14.80 10.53 12.89
N GLU A 173 15.06 9.84 14.01
CA GLU A 173 15.74 10.40 15.19
C GLU A 173 17.17 10.91 14.93
N TRP A 174 17.79 10.51 13.82
CA TRP A 174 19.11 11.00 13.40
C TRP A 174 19.03 12.28 12.59
N LEU A 175 17.86 12.61 12.05
CA LEU A 175 17.64 13.84 11.30
C LEU A 175 17.60 15.01 12.28
N LYS A 176 18.46 15.97 12.06
CA LYS A 176 18.47 17.22 12.81
C LYS A 176 18.08 18.35 11.87
N TYR A 177 17.23 19.23 12.37
CA TYR A 177 16.83 20.43 11.65
C TYR A 177 17.47 21.63 12.32
N ASP A 178 18.34 22.35 11.61
CA ASP A 178 19.06 23.52 12.09
C ASP A 178 19.29 24.51 10.95
N THR A 179 20.01 25.57 11.20
CA THR A 179 20.45 26.55 10.20
C THR A 179 21.62 26.03 9.39
N GLU A 180 21.68 26.39 8.10
CA GLU A 180 22.78 26.00 7.22
C GLU A 180 24.14 26.45 7.82
N PRO A 181 25.11 25.52 7.96
CA PRO A 181 26.42 25.85 8.50
C PRO A 181 27.16 26.86 7.60
N SER A 182 27.90 27.77 8.26
CA SER A 182 28.63 28.82 7.54
C SER A 182 29.84 28.30 6.74
N TYR A 183 30.40 27.16 7.16
CA TYR A 183 31.58 26.53 6.58
C TYR A 183 31.26 25.19 5.97
N GLY A 184 32.09 24.72 5.04
CA GLY A 184 31.97 23.42 4.40
C GLY A 184 31.97 23.53 2.86
N SER A 185 32.12 22.39 2.20
CA SER A 185 32.14 22.28 0.74
C SER A 185 30.85 21.68 0.23
N TYR A 186 30.32 22.21 -0.87
CA TYR A 186 29.14 21.63 -1.51
C TYR A 186 29.52 20.42 -2.36
N VAL A 187 28.73 19.38 -2.24
CA VAL A 187 28.78 18.17 -3.03
C VAL A 187 27.40 17.95 -3.65
N ILE A 188 27.37 17.61 -4.93
CA ILE A 188 26.15 17.21 -5.61
C ILE A 188 26.18 15.70 -5.78
N ALA A 189 25.19 15.01 -5.23
CA ALA A 189 24.96 13.59 -5.42
C ALA A 189 23.83 13.40 -6.42
N ILE A 190 24.04 12.57 -7.43
CA ILE A 190 23.05 12.33 -8.49
C ILE A 190 22.81 10.83 -8.58
N ASP A 191 21.55 10.45 -8.43
CA ASP A 191 21.04 9.11 -8.72
C ASP A 191 20.21 9.20 -10.01
N LEU A 192 20.70 8.56 -11.07
CA LEU A 192 20.06 8.60 -12.37
C LEU A 192 19.13 7.40 -12.54
N ALA A 193 17.88 7.66 -12.85
CA ALA A 193 16.97 6.63 -13.34
C ALA A 193 17.53 5.99 -14.63
N GLY A 194 17.35 4.68 -14.77
CA GLY A 194 17.72 3.98 -16.00
C GLY A 194 16.95 4.57 -17.20
N PHE A 195 17.68 5.21 -18.10
CA PHE A 195 17.15 5.76 -19.36
C PHE A 195 16.89 4.60 -20.34
N GLU A 196 15.84 3.83 -20.16
CA GLU A 196 15.33 3.02 -21.25
C GLU A 196 14.74 3.98 -22.28
N GLN A 197 15.39 4.09 -23.44
CA GLN A 197 14.79 4.75 -24.61
C GLN A 197 13.44 4.09 -24.84
N VAL A 198 12.39 4.85 -24.59
CA VAL A 198 11.04 4.46 -24.99
C VAL A 198 11.07 4.44 -26.51
N ALA A 199 11.25 3.26 -27.08
CA ALA A 199 11.09 3.06 -28.51
C ALA A 199 9.69 3.58 -28.88
N LYS A 200 9.65 4.54 -29.79
CA LYS A 200 8.44 5.24 -30.24
C LYS A 200 7.40 4.36 -30.92
N ASN A 201 7.62 3.05 -30.99
CA ASN A 201 6.74 2.10 -31.66
C ASN A 201 6.49 0.90 -30.77
N ALA A 202 5.38 0.88 -30.10
CA ALA A 202 4.50 -0.23 -29.77
C ALA A 202 3.68 0.12 -28.53
N GLY A 203 2.42 -0.22 -28.51
CA GLY A 203 1.46 -0.09 -27.42
C GLY A 203 1.81 -0.90 -26.17
N ALA A 204 3.05 -0.81 -25.72
CA ALA A 204 3.53 -1.37 -24.47
C ALA A 204 3.14 -0.43 -23.33
N SER A 205 2.41 -0.95 -22.37
CA SER A 205 2.19 -0.38 -21.05
C SER A 205 3.41 0.40 -20.60
N LYS A 206 3.26 1.69 -20.29
CA LYS A 206 4.32 2.53 -19.72
C LYS A 206 4.78 1.85 -18.43
N LYS A 207 5.84 1.03 -18.54
CA LYS A 207 6.57 0.52 -17.38
C LYS A 207 6.91 1.75 -16.55
N LYS A 208 6.59 1.72 -15.27
CA LYS A 208 6.81 2.84 -14.35
C LYS A 208 8.31 3.11 -14.38
N LEU A 209 8.73 4.15 -15.10
CA LEU A 209 10.14 4.58 -15.12
C LEU A 209 10.50 4.98 -13.71
N ASP A 210 11.69 4.61 -13.28
CA ASP A 210 12.26 5.05 -12.02
C ASP A 210 12.44 6.57 -12.00
N GLU A 211 12.65 7.18 -10.87
CA GLU A 211 12.85 8.62 -10.72
C GLU A 211 14.33 8.92 -10.53
N SER A 212 14.83 9.93 -11.24
CA SER A 212 16.15 10.49 -10.97
C SER A 212 16.08 11.39 -9.76
N SER A 213 17.14 11.42 -8.96
CA SER A 213 17.27 12.28 -7.78
C SER A 213 18.58 13.03 -7.80
N ILE A 214 18.53 14.30 -7.43
CA ILE A 214 19.71 15.17 -7.27
C ILE A 214 19.66 15.75 -5.87
N ALA A 215 20.69 15.52 -5.07
CA ALA A 215 20.84 16.08 -3.73
C ALA A 215 22.01 17.06 -3.69
N ILE A 216 21.79 18.23 -3.12
CA ILE A 216 22.83 19.22 -2.81
C ILE A 216 23.14 19.10 -1.33
N VAL A 217 24.36 18.69 -1.02
CA VAL A 217 24.81 18.43 0.34
C VAL A 217 26.03 19.31 0.64
N LYS A 218 26.03 19.96 1.79
CA LYS A 218 27.21 20.65 2.30
C LYS A 218 27.90 19.73 3.32
N VAL A 219 29.18 19.49 3.13
CA VAL A 219 30.00 18.65 3.99
C VAL A 219 30.92 19.56 4.80
N GLU A 220 30.83 19.48 6.11
CA GLU A 220 31.68 20.23 7.02
C GLU A 220 33.01 19.49 7.28
N ASP A 221 34.03 20.22 7.77
CA ASP A 221 35.36 19.67 8.07
C ASP A 221 35.34 18.63 9.20
N ASN A 222 34.32 18.68 10.07
CA ASN A 222 34.06 17.70 11.13
C ASN A 222 33.43 16.41 10.65
N GLY A 223 33.04 16.34 9.34
CA GLY A 223 32.38 15.21 8.72
C GLY A 223 30.85 15.22 8.80
N ASP A 224 30.24 16.25 9.36
CA ASP A 224 28.80 16.42 9.37
C ASP A 224 28.28 16.81 7.98
N TRP A 225 27.09 16.37 7.66
CA TRP A 225 26.46 16.59 6.37
C TRP A 225 25.18 17.39 6.55
N TRP A 226 25.10 18.46 5.79
CA TRP A 226 23.90 19.30 5.71
C TRP A 226 23.25 19.14 4.34
N VAL A 227 22.06 18.58 4.31
CA VAL A 227 21.27 18.45 3.07
C VAL A 227 20.57 19.78 2.83
N LYS A 228 21.03 20.50 1.79
CA LYS A 228 20.49 21.81 1.43
C LYS A 228 19.21 21.70 0.64
N ASP A 229 19.19 20.80 -0.34
CA ASP A 229 18.07 20.63 -1.23
C ASP A 229 18.09 19.23 -1.86
N ILE A 230 16.91 18.70 -2.14
CA ILE A 230 16.72 17.45 -2.88
C ILE A 230 15.63 17.69 -3.93
N VAL A 231 15.97 17.48 -5.20
CA VAL A 231 15.00 17.46 -6.28
C VAL A 231 14.94 16.07 -6.87
N HIS A 232 13.74 15.58 -7.12
CA HIS A 232 13.52 14.27 -7.74
C HIS A 232 12.41 14.34 -8.78
N GLY A 233 12.46 13.45 -9.75
CA GLY A 233 11.45 13.41 -10.80
C GLY A 233 11.83 12.50 -11.95
N ARG A 234 10.89 12.37 -12.89
CA ARG A 234 11.08 11.57 -14.10
C ARG A 234 11.46 12.49 -15.25
N TRP A 235 12.75 12.71 -15.40
CA TRP A 235 13.32 13.61 -16.39
C TRP A 235 14.07 12.81 -17.45
N ASP A 236 14.12 13.34 -18.65
CA ASP A 236 15.09 12.86 -19.63
C ASP A 236 16.51 13.38 -19.30
N ILE A 237 17.51 12.89 -20.04
CA ILE A 237 18.92 13.27 -19.83
C ILE A 237 19.12 14.79 -19.94
N ARG A 238 18.42 15.48 -20.86
CA ARG A 238 18.57 16.92 -21.07
C ARG A 238 17.90 17.70 -19.95
N GLU A 239 16.73 17.27 -19.55
CA GLU A 239 16.01 17.86 -18.41
C GLU A 239 16.80 17.67 -17.13
N THR A 240 17.38 16.48 -16.88
CA THR A 240 18.22 16.23 -15.71
C THR A 240 19.46 17.13 -15.70
N ALA A 241 20.11 17.33 -16.84
CA ALA A 241 21.29 18.20 -16.96
C ALA A 241 20.97 19.71 -16.81
N SER A 242 19.70 20.09 -16.86
CA SER A 242 19.26 21.49 -16.73
C SER A 242 18.75 21.85 -15.32
N ARG A 243 18.66 20.86 -14.43
CA ARG A 243 18.22 21.04 -13.04
C ARG A 243 19.40 21.35 -12.13
#